data_4e2f2cdf66a28c2c3b0da2564e5caf56
#
_entry.id   4e2f2cdf66a28c2c3b0da2564e5caf56
#
_cell.length_a   1.000
_cell.length_b   1.000
_cell.length_c   1.000
_cell.angle_alpha   90.00
_cell.angle_beta   90.00
_cell.angle_gamma   90.00
#
_symmetry.space_group_name_H-M   'P 1'
#
loop_
_entity.id
_entity.type
_entity.pdbx_description
1 polymer ?
#
loop_
_entity_poly.entity_id
_entity_poly.type
_entity_poly.pdbx_seq_one_letter_code
_entity_poly.pdbx_strand_id
1 'polypeptide(L)'
;MPAEKKGTDEGIMVAVGAVVLDETNRVLLVKHVEAKRGGFWFGKWICPGGKLQRGESLEEGTKREVKEETGLEIELTGKPVVFDRIVKKAGKTELQVVYIDHTAHVIRGQLKAGSDVAIARWFSQEALRSQWDELHEDTKRLLLESRVVDEDVKIIA
;
A
#
# COMPACT_ATOMS: atom_id res chain seq x y z
N MET A 1 -9.68 5.35 30.78
CA MET A 1 -9.01 5.80 30.34
C MET A 1 -9.26 6.48 29.59
N PRO A 2 -9.00 6.97 29.53
CA PRO A 2 -9.20 7.65 28.81
C PRO A 2 -9.22 7.56 27.65
N ALA A 3 -9.60 7.55 27.56
CA ALA A 3 -9.81 7.62 26.68
C ALA A 3 -9.28 7.81 25.75
N GLU A 4 -9.36 7.50 25.17
CA GLU A 4 -8.81 7.58 24.22
C GLU A 4 -8.87 8.69 23.62
N LYS A 5 -8.10 9.05 23.01
CA LYS A 5 -8.01 10.13 22.33
C LYS A 5 -8.87 10.08 21.22
N LYS A 6 -10.08 10.09 21.44
CA LYS A 6 -10.94 9.97 20.46
C LYS A 6 -10.72 10.70 19.29
N GLY A 7 -10.72 10.20 18.18
CA GLY A 7 -10.61 10.80 16.92
C GLY A 7 -9.26 11.39 16.62
N THR A 8 -8.38 11.38 17.55
CA THR A 8 -7.07 11.87 17.24
C THR A 8 -6.23 10.66 16.97
N ASP A 9 -5.40 10.77 16.00
CA ASP A 9 -4.53 9.69 15.66
C ASP A 9 -3.15 10.12 16.06
N GLU A 10 -2.94 10.23 17.34
CA GLU A 10 -1.67 10.69 17.84
C GLU A 10 -0.63 9.59 17.95
N GLY A 11 -1.03 8.38 17.71
CA GLY A 11 -0.10 7.28 17.75
C GLY A 11 0.59 7.06 16.42
N ILE A 12 1.45 6.06 16.39
CA ILE A 12 2.15 5.67 15.18
C ILE A 12 1.35 4.55 14.53
N MET A 13 0.96 4.75 13.29
CA MET A 13 0.22 3.76 12.55
C MET A 13 1.20 2.72 12.00
N VAL A 14 0.87 1.45 12.14
CA VAL A 14 1.59 0.39 11.45
C VAL A 14 0.73 -0.01 10.26
N ALA A 15 1.27 0.19 9.05
CA ALA A 15 0.58 -0.15 7.83
C ALA A 15 1.24 -1.39 7.24
N VAL A 16 0.42 -2.37 6.88
CA VAL A 16 0.90 -3.59 6.25
C VAL A 16 0.32 -3.66 4.84
N GLY A 17 1.08 -4.21 3.92
CA GLY A 17 0.62 -4.30 2.56
C GLY A 17 1.50 -5.21 1.74
N ALA A 18 1.21 -5.27 0.44
CA ALA A 18 1.94 -6.18 -0.42
C ALA A 18 2.14 -5.62 -1.81
N VAL A 19 3.32 -5.89 -2.36
CA VAL A 19 3.58 -5.72 -3.77
C VAL A 19 3.18 -7.05 -4.39
N VAL A 20 1.98 -7.10 -4.95
CA VAL A 20 1.40 -8.33 -5.48
C VAL A 20 1.74 -8.45 -6.95
N LEU A 21 2.36 -9.56 -7.32
CA LEU A 21 2.79 -9.81 -8.68
C LEU A 21 1.99 -10.96 -9.28
N ASP A 22 1.68 -10.85 -10.56
CA ASP A 22 1.07 -11.98 -11.26
C ASP A 22 2.15 -12.74 -12.04
N GLU A 23 1.72 -13.71 -12.83
CA GLU A 23 2.63 -14.58 -13.58
C GLU A 23 3.49 -13.86 -14.61
N THR A 24 3.05 -12.69 -15.04
CA THR A 24 3.79 -11.90 -16.02
C THR A 24 4.46 -10.69 -15.39
N ASN A 25 4.60 -10.70 -14.06
CA ASN A 25 5.23 -9.63 -13.29
C ASN A 25 4.50 -8.30 -13.38
N ARG A 26 3.18 -8.34 -13.58
CA ARG A 26 2.39 -7.13 -13.44
C ARG A 26 2.15 -6.89 -11.96
N VAL A 27 2.04 -5.64 -11.60
CA VAL A 27 1.88 -5.20 -10.22
C VAL A 27 0.46 -4.75 -9.98
N LEU A 28 -0.12 -5.18 -8.87
CA LEU A 28 -1.48 -4.79 -8.51
C LEU A 28 -1.45 -3.48 -7.74
N LEU A 29 -2.18 -2.48 -8.24
CA LEU A 29 -2.29 -1.19 -7.55
C LEU A 29 -3.76 -0.83 -7.40
N VAL A 30 -4.05 -0.01 -6.40
CA VAL A 30 -5.41 0.42 -6.06
C VAL A 30 -5.45 1.93 -5.85
N LYS A 31 -6.67 2.51 -6.00
CA LYS A 31 -6.93 3.90 -5.64
C LYS A 31 -8.11 3.94 -4.69
N HIS A 32 -8.01 4.77 -3.67
CA HIS A 32 -9.08 4.91 -2.69
C HIS A 32 -10.15 5.89 -3.14
N VAL A 33 -11.39 5.66 -2.72
CA VAL A 33 -12.52 6.52 -3.07
C VAL A 33 -12.64 7.73 -2.17
N GLU A 34 -12.13 7.63 -0.97
CA GLU A 34 -12.27 8.70 0.02
C GLU A 34 -10.94 9.17 0.56
N ALA A 35 -10.88 10.47 0.88
CA ALA A 35 -9.70 11.04 1.48
C ALA A 35 -9.73 10.75 2.97
N LYS A 36 -8.88 9.84 3.44
CA LYS A 36 -8.75 9.52 4.85
C LYS A 36 -7.39 9.99 5.33
N ARG A 37 -7.25 10.18 6.62
CA ARG A 37 -5.98 10.57 7.24
C ARG A 37 -5.36 11.78 6.55
N GLY A 38 -6.19 12.82 6.37
CA GLY A 38 -5.74 14.05 5.72
C GLY A 38 -5.61 13.95 4.22
N GLY A 39 -6.07 12.85 3.64
CA GLY A 39 -6.02 12.66 2.19
C GLY A 39 -4.64 12.31 1.67
N PHE A 40 -3.74 11.88 2.54
CA PHE A 40 -2.36 11.63 2.15
C PHE A 40 -2.25 10.65 0.97
N TRP A 41 -3.04 9.60 0.96
CA TRP A 41 -2.98 8.58 -0.10
C TRP A 41 -4.05 8.75 -1.18
N PHE A 42 -4.98 9.68 -0.99
CA PHE A 42 -6.11 9.81 -1.90
C PHE A 42 -5.70 10.23 -3.31
N GLY A 43 -6.31 9.58 -4.29
CA GLY A 43 -6.14 9.99 -5.69
C GLY A 43 -4.89 9.49 -6.37
N LYS A 44 -4.04 8.77 -5.66
CA LYS A 44 -2.83 8.21 -6.25
C LYS A 44 -2.90 6.70 -6.21
N TRP A 45 -2.21 6.05 -7.13
CA TRP A 45 -2.12 4.60 -7.13
C TRP A 45 -1.19 4.16 -6.01
N ILE A 46 -1.62 3.18 -5.23
CA ILE A 46 -0.84 2.63 -4.13
C ILE A 46 -0.92 1.10 -4.15
N CYS A 47 0.02 0.44 -3.49
CA CYS A 47 -0.08 -0.99 -3.28
C CYS A 47 -1.21 -1.26 -2.27
N PRO A 48 -1.93 -2.36 -2.41
CA PRO A 48 -3.01 -2.67 -1.46
C PRO A 48 -2.43 -2.90 -0.06
N GLY A 49 -3.14 -2.43 0.93
CA GLY A 49 -2.72 -2.54 2.32
C GLY A 49 -3.53 -1.62 3.21
N GLY A 50 -3.20 -1.62 4.48
CA GLY A 50 -3.86 -0.77 5.43
C GLY A 50 -3.36 -1.00 6.83
N LYS A 51 -4.12 -0.53 7.80
CA LYS A 51 -3.69 -0.53 9.19
C LYS A 51 -3.71 -1.93 9.79
N LEU A 52 -2.59 -2.30 10.40
CA LEU A 52 -2.51 -3.55 11.15
C LEU A 52 -3.43 -3.44 12.36
N GLN A 53 -4.23 -4.48 12.61
CA GLN A 53 -5.14 -4.50 13.73
C GLN A 53 -4.50 -5.21 14.92
N ARG A 54 -4.92 -4.80 16.09
CA ARG A 54 -4.40 -5.41 17.30
C ARG A 54 -4.75 -6.90 17.30
N GLY A 55 -3.76 -7.72 17.61
CA GLY A 55 -3.95 -9.16 17.65
C GLY A 55 -3.64 -9.90 16.36
N GLU A 56 -3.39 -9.15 15.28
CA GLU A 56 -3.01 -9.77 14.02
C GLU A 56 -1.49 -9.87 13.90
N SER A 57 -1.02 -10.95 13.29
CA SER A 57 0.38 -10.99 12.86
C SER A 57 0.52 -10.14 11.61
N LEU A 58 1.75 -9.84 11.22
CA LEU A 58 2.00 -9.08 9.99
C LEU A 58 1.43 -9.83 8.78
N GLU A 59 1.60 -11.14 8.74
CA GLU A 59 1.09 -11.94 7.64
C GLU A 59 -0.43 -11.92 7.59
N GLU A 60 -1.07 -12.09 8.73
CA GLU A 60 -2.53 -12.09 8.80
C GLU A 60 -3.11 -10.76 8.34
N GLY A 61 -2.53 -9.66 8.85
CA GLY A 61 -3.00 -8.33 8.49
C GLY A 61 -2.82 -8.03 7.02
N THR A 62 -1.67 -8.42 6.47
CA THR A 62 -1.39 -8.19 5.05
C THR A 62 -2.38 -8.94 4.18
N LYS A 63 -2.61 -10.22 4.47
CA LYS A 63 -3.54 -11.03 3.69
C LYS A 63 -4.96 -10.52 3.80
N ARG A 64 -5.36 -10.08 4.99
CA ARG A 64 -6.70 -9.54 5.21
C ARG A 64 -6.90 -8.27 4.40
N GLU A 65 -5.95 -7.34 4.46
CA GLU A 65 -6.09 -6.08 3.74
C GLU A 65 -6.15 -6.29 2.23
N VAL A 66 -5.29 -7.15 1.70
CA VAL A 66 -5.29 -7.39 0.27
C VAL A 66 -6.62 -8.02 -0.15
N LYS A 67 -7.13 -8.95 0.63
CA LYS A 67 -8.39 -9.60 0.29
C LYS A 67 -9.56 -8.63 0.35
N GLU A 68 -9.60 -7.77 1.37
CA GLU A 68 -10.66 -6.78 1.50
C GLU A 68 -10.67 -5.81 0.33
N GLU A 69 -9.49 -5.40 -0.11
CA GLU A 69 -9.40 -4.37 -1.15
C GLU A 69 -9.45 -4.90 -2.57
N THR A 70 -9.07 -6.15 -2.78
CA THR A 70 -8.89 -6.66 -4.14
C THR A 70 -9.61 -7.97 -4.43
N GLY A 71 -10.11 -8.65 -3.40
CA GLY A 71 -10.75 -9.96 -3.58
C GLY A 71 -9.77 -11.10 -3.75
N LEU A 72 -8.47 -10.84 -3.69
CA LEU A 72 -7.47 -11.85 -3.97
C LEU A 72 -6.86 -12.42 -2.70
N GLU A 73 -6.57 -13.71 -2.73
CA GLU A 73 -5.80 -14.37 -1.68
C GLU A 73 -4.39 -14.52 -2.18
N ILE A 74 -3.44 -14.20 -1.32
CA ILE A 74 -2.04 -14.11 -1.70
C ILE A 74 -1.17 -14.96 -0.81
N GLU A 75 0.01 -15.25 -1.30
CA GLU A 75 1.07 -15.87 -0.52
C GLU A 75 2.24 -14.89 -0.48
N LEU A 76 2.75 -14.61 0.71
CA LEU A 76 3.86 -13.68 0.87
C LEU A 76 5.16 -14.33 0.49
N THR A 77 6.07 -13.56 -0.11
CA THR A 77 7.37 -14.05 -0.53
C THR A 77 8.45 -13.12 0.00
N GLY A 78 9.58 -13.67 0.38
CA GLY A 78 10.74 -12.90 0.76
C GLY A 78 10.57 -12.12 2.06
N LYS A 79 11.52 -11.23 2.28
CA LYS A 79 11.54 -10.39 3.46
C LYS A 79 10.78 -9.09 3.19
N PRO A 80 10.18 -8.49 4.21
CA PRO A 80 9.46 -7.25 3.98
C PRO A 80 10.41 -6.08 3.80
N VAL A 81 9.92 -5.07 3.09
CA VAL A 81 10.55 -3.76 3.02
C VAL A 81 9.92 -2.93 4.13
N VAL A 82 10.75 -2.25 4.92
CA VAL A 82 10.29 -1.44 6.04
C VAL A 82 10.82 -0.03 5.89
N PHE A 83 9.91 0.95 5.95
CA PHE A 83 10.32 2.36 6.00
C PHE A 83 9.17 3.15 6.62
N ASP A 84 9.39 4.42 6.86
CA ASP A 84 8.38 5.24 7.54
C ASP A 84 8.15 6.55 6.83
N ARG A 85 7.09 7.21 7.23
CA ARG A 85 6.72 8.52 6.72
C ARG A 85 6.16 9.35 7.88
N ILE A 86 6.63 10.58 8.01
CA ILE A 86 6.07 11.53 8.95
C ILE A 86 5.56 12.71 8.14
N VAL A 87 4.27 13.01 8.31
CA VAL A 87 3.63 14.14 7.63
C VAL A 87 3.39 15.22 8.66
N LYS A 88 3.94 16.39 8.43
CA LYS A 88 3.76 17.52 9.32
C LYS A 88 2.95 18.61 8.66
N LYS A 89 2.15 19.29 9.47
CA LYS A 89 1.33 20.37 8.98
C LYS A 89 1.28 21.42 10.06
N ALA A 90 1.67 22.63 9.75
CA ALA A 90 1.71 23.73 10.72
C ALA A 90 2.57 23.36 11.94
N GLY A 91 3.67 22.70 11.72
CA GLY A 91 4.59 22.33 12.79
C GLY A 91 4.18 21.13 13.64
N LYS A 92 3.03 20.53 13.33
CA LYS A 92 2.56 19.38 14.09
C LYS A 92 2.60 18.12 13.25
N THR A 93 2.83 16.98 13.89
CA THR A 93 2.78 15.71 13.21
C THR A 93 1.33 15.33 12.98
N GLU A 94 0.92 15.33 11.71
CA GLU A 94 -0.44 14.97 11.35
C GLU A 94 -0.58 13.47 11.14
N LEU A 95 0.47 12.85 10.65
CA LEU A 95 0.46 11.41 10.39
C LEU A 95 1.86 10.87 10.59
N GLN A 96 1.96 9.74 11.25
CA GLN A 96 3.22 9.01 11.33
C GLN A 96 2.91 7.55 11.08
N VAL A 97 3.53 6.99 10.05
CA VAL A 97 3.24 5.62 9.63
C VAL A 97 4.53 4.85 9.40
N VAL A 98 4.52 3.60 9.86
CA VAL A 98 5.60 2.65 9.59
C VAL A 98 5.01 1.65 8.61
N TYR A 99 5.63 1.53 7.44
CA TYR A 99 5.19 0.59 6.42
C TYR A 99 5.97 -0.71 6.55
N ILE A 100 5.26 -1.82 6.48
CA ILE A 100 5.86 -3.15 6.45
C ILE A 100 5.19 -3.86 5.29
N ASP A 101 5.88 -3.94 4.16
CA ASP A 101 5.30 -4.44 2.93
C ASP A 101 6.08 -5.62 2.38
N HIS A 102 5.38 -6.69 2.07
CA HIS A 102 5.98 -7.88 1.49
C HIS A 102 5.70 -7.93 -0.01
N THR A 103 6.55 -8.62 -0.75
CA THR A 103 6.17 -9.05 -2.08
C THR A 103 5.27 -10.27 -1.91
N ALA A 104 4.42 -10.51 -2.89
CA ALA A 104 3.45 -11.60 -2.80
C ALA A 104 3.00 -12.02 -4.19
N HIS A 105 2.43 -13.21 -4.29
CA HIS A 105 1.77 -13.63 -5.52
C HIS A 105 0.38 -14.16 -5.21
N VAL A 106 -0.48 -14.16 -6.22
CA VAL A 106 -1.87 -14.57 -6.07
C VAL A 106 -1.96 -16.08 -6.05
N ILE A 107 -2.71 -16.63 -5.11
CA ILE A 107 -2.97 -18.06 -5.08
C ILE A 107 -4.40 -18.39 -5.48
N ARG A 108 -5.36 -17.47 -5.32
CA ARG A 108 -6.73 -17.69 -5.78
C ARG A 108 -7.52 -16.39 -5.68
N GLY A 109 -8.72 -16.40 -6.27
CA GLY A 109 -9.63 -15.27 -6.20
C GLY A 109 -9.72 -14.53 -7.52
N GLN A 110 -10.67 -13.61 -7.61
CA GLN A 110 -10.83 -12.77 -8.77
C GLN A 110 -10.72 -11.31 -8.36
N LEU A 111 -10.06 -10.53 -9.17
CA LEU A 111 -9.84 -9.13 -8.89
C LEU A 111 -11.15 -8.36 -8.87
N LYS A 112 -11.47 -7.74 -7.75
CA LYS A 112 -12.65 -6.93 -7.61
C LYS A 112 -12.39 -5.90 -6.52
N ALA A 113 -12.50 -4.63 -6.87
CA ALA A 113 -12.30 -3.56 -5.89
C ALA A 113 -13.31 -3.70 -4.77
N GLY A 114 -12.83 -3.61 -3.54
CA GLY A 114 -13.70 -3.74 -2.36
C GLY A 114 -13.27 -2.78 -1.29
N SER A 115 -14.01 -2.78 -0.18
CA SER A 115 -13.78 -1.88 0.93
C SER A 115 -13.87 -0.43 0.42
N ASP A 116 -12.91 0.43 0.71
CA ASP A 116 -12.94 1.82 0.25
C ASP A 116 -12.07 2.04 -0.98
N VAL A 117 -11.77 0.99 -1.72
CA VAL A 117 -11.00 1.08 -2.95
C VAL A 117 -11.96 1.31 -4.13
N ALA A 118 -11.68 2.35 -4.91
CA ALA A 118 -12.47 2.67 -6.09
C ALA A 118 -12.09 1.79 -7.28
N ILE A 119 -10.81 1.60 -7.47
CA ILE A 119 -10.29 0.89 -8.62
C ILE A 119 -9.14 -0.01 -8.19
N ALA A 120 -9.11 -1.23 -8.69
CA ALA A 120 -7.99 -2.14 -8.52
C ALA A 120 -7.58 -2.59 -9.92
N ARG A 121 -6.30 -2.51 -10.24
CA ARG A 121 -5.83 -2.76 -11.60
C ARG A 121 -4.42 -3.33 -11.62
N TRP A 122 -4.18 -4.24 -12.58
CA TRP A 122 -2.84 -4.74 -12.83
C TRP A 122 -2.09 -3.77 -13.73
N PHE A 123 -0.84 -3.48 -13.38
CA PHE A 123 0.03 -2.61 -14.16
C PHE A 123 1.20 -3.42 -14.70
N SER A 124 1.37 -3.39 -16.02
CA SER A 124 2.58 -3.97 -16.61
C SER A 124 3.76 -3.06 -16.29
N GLN A 125 4.97 -3.55 -16.53
CA GLN A 125 6.17 -2.71 -16.31
C GLN A 125 6.11 -1.46 -17.18
N GLU A 126 5.60 -1.60 -18.40
CA GLU A 126 5.47 -0.46 -19.27
C GLU A 126 4.45 0.54 -18.73
N ALA A 127 3.32 0.05 -18.22
CA ALA A 127 2.30 0.93 -17.66
C ALA A 127 2.84 1.65 -16.42
N LEU A 128 3.66 0.98 -15.62
CA LEU A 128 4.28 1.63 -14.47
C LEU A 128 5.17 2.79 -14.90
N ARG A 129 5.94 2.62 -15.97
CA ARG A 129 6.79 3.69 -16.48
C ARG A 129 5.95 4.86 -16.99
N SER A 130 4.94 4.57 -17.79
CA SER A 130 4.15 5.64 -18.40
C SER A 130 3.28 6.38 -17.40
N GLN A 131 2.92 5.74 -16.29
CA GLN A 131 2.05 6.34 -15.29
C GLN A 131 2.76 6.57 -13.96
N TRP A 132 4.09 6.62 -13.99
CA TRP A 132 4.88 6.71 -12.76
C TRP A 132 4.46 7.88 -11.87
N ASP A 133 4.17 9.03 -12.48
CA ASP A 133 3.79 10.21 -11.71
C ASP A 133 2.40 10.12 -11.09
N GLU A 134 1.61 9.12 -11.50
CA GLU A 134 0.29 8.89 -10.92
C GLU A 134 0.38 8.01 -9.67
N LEU A 135 1.54 7.48 -9.37
CA LEU A 135 1.75 6.65 -8.18
C LEU A 135 2.08 7.54 -6.98
N HIS A 136 1.64 7.12 -5.81
CA HIS A 136 1.99 7.79 -4.57
C HIS A 136 3.51 7.65 -4.33
N GLU A 137 4.10 8.67 -3.74
CA GLU A 137 5.54 8.68 -3.49
C GLU A 137 6.03 7.48 -2.71
N ASP A 138 5.27 7.07 -1.71
CA ASP A 138 5.67 5.93 -0.89
C ASP A 138 5.58 4.62 -1.65
N THR A 139 4.63 4.52 -2.61
CA THR A 139 4.54 3.37 -3.47
C THR A 139 5.71 3.32 -4.44
N LYS A 140 6.10 4.47 -4.99
CA LYS A 140 7.29 4.53 -5.84
C LYS A 140 8.50 4.00 -5.08
N ARG A 141 8.68 4.45 -3.85
CA ARG A 141 9.79 4.00 -3.03
C ARG A 141 9.73 2.51 -2.77
N LEU A 142 8.55 2.01 -2.45
CA LEU A 142 8.37 0.59 -2.18
C LEU A 142 8.72 -0.26 -3.40
N LEU A 143 8.25 0.14 -4.58
CA LEU A 143 8.52 -0.62 -5.80
C LEU A 143 10.02 -0.63 -6.13
N LEU A 144 10.71 0.45 -5.86
CA LEU A 144 12.15 0.51 -6.09
C LEU A 144 12.92 -0.32 -5.06
N GLU A 145 12.56 -0.21 -3.79
CA GLU A 145 13.27 -0.92 -2.73
C GLU A 145 13.01 -2.42 -2.78
N SER A 146 11.83 -2.83 -3.23
CA SER A 146 11.53 -4.25 -3.39
C SER A 146 12.09 -4.82 -4.69
N ARG A 147 12.68 -3.96 -5.51
CA ARG A 147 13.31 -4.33 -6.78
C ARG A 147 12.32 -4.89 -7.80
N VAL A 148 11.07 -4.52 -7.66
CA VAL A 148 10.04 -4.88 -8.63
C VAL A 148 10.20 -4.02 -9.88
N VAL A 149 10.65 -2.77 -9.70
CA VAL A 149 11.05 -1.91 -10.81
C VAL A 149 12.48 -1.47 -10.56
N ASP A 150 13.20 -1.08 -11.62
CA ASP A 150 14.56 -0.62 -11.44
C ASP A 150 14.63 0.90 -11.57
N GLU A 151 15.83 1.44 -11.35
CA GLU A 151 16.01 2.89 -11.32
C GLU A 151 15.65 3.58 -12.63
N ASP A 152 15.68 2.86 -13.72
CA ASP A 152 15.43 3.45 -15.02
C ASP A 152 14.01 3.98 -15.17
N VAL A 153 13.07 3.46 -14.37
CA VAL A 153 11.69 3.88 -14.44
C VAL A 153 11.54 5.37 -14.15
N LYS A 154 12.40 5.93 -13.32
CA LYS A 154 12.33 7.34 -12.97
C LYS A 154 12.80 8.21 -14.11
N ILE A 155 13.73 7.72 -14.91
CA ILE A 155 14.30 8.49 -15.98
C ILE A 155 13.36 8.54 -17.17
N ILE A 156 12.70 7.43 -17.43
CA ILE A 156 11.80 7.31 -18.54
C ILE A 156 10.48 8.02 -18.30
N ALA A 157 10.01 8.01 -17.10
CA ALA A 157 8.80 8.69 -16.74
C ALA A 157 9.00 10.18 -16.67
#